data_4fa414e6d8dfdf5f6f5b729e29f6c85c
#
_entry.id   4fa414e6d8dfdf5f6f5b729e29f6c85c
#
_cell.length_a   1.000
_cell.length_b   1.000
_cell.length_c   1.000
_cell.angle_alpha   90.00
_cell.angle_beta   90.00
_cell.angle_gamma   90.00
#
_symmetry.space_group_name_H-M   'P 1'
#
loop_
_entity.id
_entity.type
_entity.pdbx_description
1 polymer ?
#
loop_
_entity_poly.entity_id
_entity_poly.type
_entity_poly.pdbx_seq_one_letter_code
_entity_poly.pdbx_strand_id
1 'polypeptide(L)'
;MTLPKYVAPKPRALMNFFWPTSWMVSDPERFNALIKEAASLCEGGIHFADNLFTWARNNSLFDDVAFREAWERNVVNDADRTVAWRRYFLATMAYHAVQLPGDFVECGVYAGSGVKTVMDYLGGKAFPKPFWAYDTYDYNPVEGHAFDGQRPGFFEEVTKRFEGYAGVRLVKGLIPDSFAGACPEAIAYLHIDLNNAQAEIAALEHLFDRVVPGGVVILDDYEWANMYRTQKLAEDPWFDARRYRVTPLPTGQGFVIKR
;
A
#
# COMPACT_ATOMS: atom_id res chain seq x y z
N MET A 1 19.76 -9.50 -9.61
CA MET A 1 18.84 -9.51 -8.41
C MET A 1 18.39 -10.94 -8.18
N THR A 2 18.41 -11.40 -6.94
CA THR A 2 17.81 -12.69 -6.58
C THR A 2 16.46 -12.39 -5.94
N LEU A 3 15.38 -12.71 -6.66
CA LEU A 3 14.03 -12.60 -6.10
C LEU A 3 13.88 -13.52 -4.88
N PRO A 4 13.01 -13.19 -3.91
CA PRO A 4 12.65 -14.07 -2.82
C PRO A 4 12.26 -15.44 -3.37
N LYS A 5 12.89 -16.51 -2.85
CA LYS A 5 12.56 -17.86 -3.26
C LYS A 5 11.33 -18.34 -2.51
N TYR A 6 10.46 -19.03 -3.21
CA TYR A 6 9.38 -19.75 -2.56
C TYR A 6 9.99 -20.77 -1.58
N VAL A 7 9.54 -20.69 -0.34
CA VAL A 7 9.82 -21.68 0.69
C VAL A 7 8.51 -22.33 1.07
N ALA A 8 8.38 -23.62 0.87
CA ALA A 8 7.18 -24.34 1.25
C ALA A 8 6.89 -24.14 2.75
N PRO A 9 5.68 -23.70 3.12
CA PRO A 9 5.34 -23.52 4.52
C PRO A 9 5.46 -24.85 5.25
N LYS A 10 6.07 -24.81 6.44
CA LYS A 10 6.11 -25.99 7.32
C LYS A 10 4.70 -26.25 7.84
N PRO A 11 4.31 -27.54 8.02
CA PRO A 11 3.11 -27.85 8.75
C PRO A 11 3.13 -27.15 10.11
N ARG A 12 2.17 -26.29 10.35
CA ARG A 12 2.03 -25.54 11.59
C ARG A 12 0.57 -25.40 11.96
N ALA A 13 0.29 -25.20 13.24
CA ALA A 13 -1.02 -24.72 13.64
C ALA A 13 -1.30 -23.41 12.92
N LEU A 14 -2.53 -23.23 12.44
CA LEU A 14 -2.94 -21.99 11.78
C LEU A 14 -2.74 -20.82 12.75
N MET A 15 -1.98 -19.83 12.34
CA MET A 15 -1.73 -18.66 13.17
C MET A 15 -2.95 -17.76 13.20
N ASN A 16 -3.23 -17.27 14.41
CA ASN A 16 -4.20 -16.21 14.60
C ASN A 16 -3.45 -14.89 14.64
N PHE A 17 -3.93 -13.92 13.86
CA PHE A 17 -3.49 -12.54 13.90
C PHE A 17 -4.67 -11.67 14.32
N PHE A 18 -4.52 -11.01 15.44
CA PHE A 18 -5.54 -10.15 15.99
C PHE A 18 -4.92 -8.80 16.36
N TRP A 19 -5.11 -7.83 15.49
CA TRP A 19 -4.69 -6.45 15.69
C TRP A 19 -5.90 -5.54 15.53
N PRO A 20 -6.67 -5.31 16.59
CA PRO A 20 -7.96 -4.65 16.49
C PRO A 20 -7.78 -3.21 16.01
N THR A 21 -8.37 -2.94 14.87
CA THR A 21 -8.60 -1.60 14.37
C THR A 21 -10.07 -1.27 14.52
N SER A 22 -10.32 -0.09 15.04
CA SER A 22 -11.68 0.33 15.39
C SER A 22 -12.17 1.44 14.45
N TRP A 23 -11.86 1.29 13.16
CA TRP A 23 -12.31 2.25 12.16
C TRP A 23 -13.82 2.19 12.02
N MET A 24 -14.49 3.36 12.14
CA MET A 24 -15.95 3.50 11.97
C MET A 24 -16.77 2.63 12.92
N VAL A 25 -16.30 2.44 14.14
CA VAL A 25 -16.99 1.70 15.19
C VAL A 25 -17.34 2.65 16.33
N SER A 26 -18.61 2.68 16.74
CA SER A 26 -19.09 3.59 17.79
C SER A 26 -18.64 3.21 19.20
N ASP A 27 -18.42 1.90 19.45
CA ASP A 27 -17.93 1.34 20.70
C ASP A 27 -16.83 0.30 20.39
N PRO A 28 -15.58 0.76 20.23
CA PRO A 28 -14.47 -0.10 19.86
C PRO A 28 -14.16 -1.21 20.87
N GLU A 29 -14.30 -0.91 22.16
CA GLU A 29 -14.01 -1.89 23.21
C GLU A 29 -14.99 -3.06 23.16
N ARG A 30 -16.28 -2.75 23.13
CA ARG A 30 -17.34 -3.75 23.03
C ARG A 30 -17.26 -4.53 21.71
N PHE A 31 -17.02 -3.83 20.60
CA PHE A 31 -16.88 -4.46 19.29
C PHE A 31 -15.73 -5.48 19.28
N ASN A 32 -14.55 -5.08 19.77
CA ASN A 32 -13.39 -5.95 19.85
C ASN A 32 -13.62 -7.16 20.78
N ALA A 33 -14.37 -6.99 21.88
CA ALA A 33 -14.75 -8.09 22.75
C ALA A 33 -15.65 -9.10 22.04
N LEU A 34 -16.65 -8.63 21.27
CA LEU A 34 -17.53 -9.48 20.48
C LEU A 34 -16.80 -10.23 19.37
N ILE A 35 -15.86 -9.56 18.69
CA ILE A 35 -15.02 -10.22 17.68
C ILE A 35 -14.12 -11.31 18.31
N LYS A 36 -13.57 -11.07 19.51
CA LYS A 36 -12.80 -12.09 20.24
C LYS A 36 -13.66 -13.28 20.64
N GLU A 37 -14.88 -13.01 21.09
CA GLU A 37 -15.85 -14.08 21.41
C GLU A 37 -16.18 -14.90 20.15
N ALA A 38 -16.54 -14.25 19.04
CA ALA A 38 -16.77 -14.94 17.78
C ALA A 38 -15.54 -15.75 17.32
N ALA A 39 -14.35 -15.19 17.46
CA ALA A 39 -13.10 -15.84 17.12
C ALA A 39 -12.84 -17.10 17.95
N SER A 40 -13.28 -17.13 19.21
CA SER A 40 -13.14 -18.31 20.10
C SER A 40 -13.94 -19.53 19.63
N LEU A 41 -14.93 -19.32 18.76
CA LEU A 41 -15.75 -20.38 18.17
C LEU A 41 -15.13 -20.94 16.86
N CYS A 42 -14.04 -20.35 16.36
CA CYS A 42 -13.38 -20.75 15.13
C CYS A 42 -12.21 -21.70 15.41
N GLU A 43 -12.01 -22.69 14.53
CA GLU A 43 -10.93 -23.68 14.66
C GLU A 43 -9.54 -23.16 14.21
N GLY A 44 -9.29 -21.86 14.31
CA GLY A 44 -8.00 -21.26 13.99
C GLY A 44 -7.91 -20.58 12.61
N GLY A 45 -6.73 -20.08 12.30
CA GLY A 45 -6.52 -19.30 11.07
C GLY A 45 -7.31 -17.99 11.02
N ILE A 46 -7.46 -17.34 12.16
CA ILE A 46 -8.19 -16.09 12.29
C ILE A 46 -7.26 -14.94 11.93
N HIS A 47 -7.76 -14.07 11.08
CA HIS A 47 -7.18 -12.75 10.85
C HIS A 47 -8.24 -11.69 11.18
N PHE A 48 -7.89 -10.77 12.05
CA PHE A 48 -8.67 -9.57 12.32
C PHE A 48 -7.77 -8.36 12.43
N ALA A 49 -7.80 -7.52 11.42
CA ALA A 49 -7.13 -6.22 11.36
C ALA A 49 -7.69 -5.42 10.17
N ASP A 50 -7.57 -4.09 10.20
CA ASP A 50 -7.97 -3.21 9.09
C ASP A 50 -9.40 -3.49 8.57
N ASN A 51 -10.36 -3.61 9.48
CA ASN A 51 -11.75 -4.00 9.21
C ASN A 51 -11.94 -5.33 8.46
N LEU A 52 -10.88 -6.11 8.26
CA LEU A 52 -10.94 -7.43 7.63
C LEU A 52 -10.96 -8.53 8.69
N PHE A 53 -12.09 -9.24 8.79
CA PHE A 53 -12.22 -10.44 9.61
C PHE A 53 -12.32 -11.68 8.72
N THR A 54 -11.37 -12.59 8.85
CA THR A 54 -11.41 -13.88 8.16
C THR A 54 -11.06 -15.03 9.09
N TRP A 55 -11.55 -16.23 8.79
CA TRP A 55 -11.18 -17.47 9.48
C TRP A 55 -11.01 -18.61 8.48
N ALA A 56 -10.34 -19.65 8.89
CA ALA A 56 -10.05 -20.83 8.04
C ALA A 56 -9.39 -20.46 6.71
N ARG A 57 -8.52 -19.45 6.73
CA ARG A 57 -7.67 -19.03 5.61
C ARG A 57 -6.20 -19.33 5.91
N ASN A 58 -5.42 -19.56 4.88
CA ASN A 58 -3.99 -19.86 5.04
C ASN A 58 -3.19 -18.72 5.65
N ASN A 59 -3.67 -17.47 5.53
CA ASN A 59 -2.94 -16.28 5.98
C ASN A 59 -1.50 -16.26 5.44
N SER A 60 -1.36 -16.38 4.13
CA SER A 60 -0.09 -16.57 3.41
C SER A 60 0.97 -15.53 3.71
N LEU A 61 0.56 -14.31 4.11
CA LEU A 61 1.49 -13.28 4.54
C LEU A 61 2.39 -13.73 5.72
N PHE A 62 1.94 -14.67 6.57
CA PHE A 62 2.72 -15.20 7.68
C PHE A 62 3.60 -16.38 7.29
N ASP A 63 3.34 -16.99 6.12
CA ASP A 63 4.17 -18.05 5.58
C ASP A 63 5.33 -17.48 4.75
N ASP A 64 5.17 -16.29 4.17
CA ASP A 64 6.21 -15.60 3.44
C ASP A 64 7.20 -14.92 4.41
N VAL A 65 8.29 -15.64 4.70
CA VAL A 65 9.30 -15.18 5.65
C VAL A 65 9.97 -13.89 5.18
N ALA A 66 10.26 -13.77 3.88
CA ALA A 66 10.91 -12.59 3.33
C ALA A 66 10.01 -11.35 3.45
N PHE A 67 8.72 -11.49 3.18
CA PHE A 67 7.76 -10.41 3.38
C PHE A 67 7.65 -10.04 4.86
N ARG A 68 7.48 -11.01 5.73
CA ARG A 68 7.30 -10.76 7.16
C ARG A 68 8.48 -10.01 7.76
N GLU A 69 9.72 -10.42 7.43
CA GLU A 69 10.93 -9.74 7.89
C GLU A 69 11.04 -8.32 7.34
N ALA A 70 10.69 -8.10 6.06
CA ALA A 70 10.68 -6.78 5.45
C ALA A 70 9.62 -5.88 6.11
N TRP A 71 8.40 -6.39 6.30
CA TRP A 71 7.31 -5.65 6.91
C TRP A 71 7.60 -5.28 8.38
N GLU A 72 7.96 -6.24 9.22
CA GLU A 72 8.26 -6.01 10.64
C GLU A 72 9.38 -4.98 10.85
N ARG A 73 10.39 -4.97 9.97
CA ARG A 73 11.49 -4.00 10.02
C ARG A 73 11.04 -2.58 9.70
N ASN A 74 10.01 -2.43 8.89
CA ASN A 74 9.58 -1.14 8.33
C ASN A 74 8.31 -0.56 8.96
N VAL A 75 7.58 -1.31 9.76
CA VAL A 75 6.45 -0.81 10.55
C VAL A 75 6.88 0.40 11.39
N VAL A 76 6.11 1.47 11.34
CA VAL A 76 6.40 2.73 12.04
C VAL A 76 5.50 2.99 13.24
N ASN A 77 4.30 2.41 13.23
CA ASN A 77 3.32 2.55 14.31
C ASN A 77 2.29 1.41 14.28
N ASP A 78 1.37 1.44 15.22
CA ASP A 78 0.34 0.40 15.34
C ASP A 78 -0.67 0.41 14.17
N ALA A 79 -0.98 1.58 13.60
CA ALA A 79 -1.86 1.66 12.43
C ALA A 79 -1.22 0.94 11.22
N ASP A 80 0.08 1.11 11.01
CA ASP A 80 0.82 0.41 9.95
C ASP A 80 0.86 -1.12 10.16
N ARG A 81 0.78 -1.60 11.42
CA ARG A 81 0.64 -3.04 11.71
C ARG A 81 -0.70 -3.61 11.26
N THR A 82 -1.75 -2.81 11.28
CA THR A 82 -3.09 -3.27 10.93
C THR A 82 -3.24 -3.59 9.46
N VAL A 83 -2.51 -2.89 8.60
CA VAL A 83 -2.60 -2.98 7.13
C VAL A 83 -1.71 -4.07 6.53
N ALA A 84 -1.37 -5.11 7.29
CA ALA A 84 -0.45 -6.18 6.87
C ALA A 84 -0.86 -6.85 5.54
N TRP A 85 -2.17 -7.11 5.32
CA TRP A 85 -2.65 -7.69 4.06
C TRP A 85 -2.50 -6.73 2.89
N ARG A 86 -2.74 -5.43 3.07
CA ARG A 86 -2.49 -4.44 2.03
C ARG A 86 -1.00 -4.43 1.66
N ARG A 87 -0.10 -4.38 2.64
CA ARG A 87 1.36 -4.41 2.42
C ARG A 87 1.81 -5.70 1.75
N TYR A 88 1.20 -6.84 2.08
CA TYR A 88 1.50 -8.11 1.41
C TYR A 88 1.07 -8.09 -0.05
N PHE A 89 -0.10 -7.54 -0.35
CA PHE A 89 -0.56 -7.36 -1.72
C PHE A 89 0.39 -6.46 -2.52
N LEU A 90 0.80 -5.31 -1.96
CA LEU A 90 1.79 -4.43 -2.58
C LEU A 90 3.09 -5.19 -2.90
N ALA A 91 3.64 -5.92 -1.94
CA ALA A 91 4.88 -6.67 -2.09
C ALA A 91 4.78 -7.76 -3.16
N THR A 92 3.67 -8.51 -3.20
CA THR A 92 3.48 -9.58 -4.20
C THR A 92 3.25 -9.02 -5.60
N MET A 93 2.54 -7.91 -5.76
CA MET A 93 2.40 -7.24 -7.05
C MET A 93 3.74 -6.65 -7.51
N ALA A 94 4.50 -6.07 -6.60
CA ALA A 94 5.86 -5.59 -6.87
C ALA A 94 6.81 -6.71 -7.31
N TYR A 95 6.67 -7.93 -6.75
CA TYR A 95 7.44 -9.12 -7.16
C TYR A 95 7.23 -9.46 -8.65
N HIS A 96 6.01 -9.30 -9.15
CA HIS A 96 5.72 -9.51 -10.58
C HIS A 96 6.20 -8.33 -11.42
N ALA A 97 5.92 -7.10 -10.98
CA ALA A 97 6.25 -5.88 -11.70
C ALA A 97 7.75 -5.62 -11.84
N VAL A 98 8.57 -6.06 -10.88
CA VAL A 98 10.02 -5.82 -10.92
C VAL A 98 10.72 -6.45 -12.13
N GLN A 99 10.10 -7.45 -12.75
CA GLN A 99 10.60 -8.13 -13.94
C GLN A 99 10.23 -7.41 -15.25
N LEU A 100 9.30 -6.45 -15.21
CA LEU A 100 8.89 -5.66 -16.37
C LEU A 100 9.83 -4.47 -16.58
N PRO A 101 9.93 -3.90 -17.78
CA PRO A 101 10.59 -2.62 -17.96
C PRO A 101 9.84 -1.52 -17.22
N GLY A 102 10.54 -0.44 -16.85
CA GLY A 102 9.95 0.73 -16.17
C GLY A 102 10.23 0.79 -14.67
N ASP A 103 9.93 1.94 -14.13
CA ASP A 103 10.18 2.33 -12.74
C ASP A 103 9.01 1.97 -11.82
N PHE A 104 9.22 2.14 -10.53
CA PHE A 104 8.19 2.02 -9.51
C PHE A 104 7.77 3.41 -9.06
N VAL A 105 6.49 3.57 -8.79
CA VAL A 105 5.90 4.85 -8.35
C VAL A 105 4.94 4.59 -7.20
N GLU A 106 5.03 5.44 -6.17
CA GLU A 106 4.01 5.56 -5.12
C GLU A 106 3.64 7.04 -4.96
N CYS A 107 2.34 7.33 -5.01
CA CYS A 107 1.75 8.64 -4.77
C CYS A 107 0.99 8.57 -3.44
N GLY A 108 1.44 9.33 -2.43
CA GLY A 108 1.05 9.20 -1.04
C GLY A 108 1.95 8.19 -0.32
N VAL A 109 3.02 8.68 0.29
CA VAL A 109 4.11 7.85 0.83
C VAL A 109 4.13 7.87 2.35
N TYR A 110 3.62 8.97 2.93
CA TYR A 110 3.67 9.21 4.38
C TYR A 110 5.08 8.96 4.95
N ALA A 111 5.22 8.04 5.90
CA ALA A 111 6.50 7.71 6.50
C ALA A 111 7.38 6.74 5.68
N GLY A 112 6.93 6.32 4.51
CA GLY A 112 7.67 5.44 3.61
C GLY A 112 7.69 3.97 3.98
N SER A 113 6.81 3.52 4.89
CA SER A 113 6.78 2.11 5.32
C SER A 113 6.41 1.16 4.17
N GLY A 114 5.47 1.54 3.31
CA GLY A 114 5.06 0.79 2.12
C GLY A 114 6.21 0.62 1.14
N VAL A 115 6.79 1.74 0.70
CA VAL A 115 7.96 1.77 -0.21
C VAL A 115 9.10 0.90 0.31
N LYS A 116 9.47 1.08 1.60
CA LYS A 116 10.58 0.31 2.19
C LYS A 116 10.26 -1.16 2.33
N THR A 117 9.03 -1.52 2.66
CA THR A 117 8.63 -2.93 2.73
C THR A 117 8.76 -3.60 1.37
N VAL A 118 8.29 -2.96 0.29
CA VAL A 118 8.43 -3.43 -1.08
C VAL A 118 9.91 -3.57 -1.46
N MET A 119 10.71 -2.54 -1.21
CA MET A 119 12.13 -2.58 -1.55
C MET A 119 12.88 -3.66 -0.77
N ASP A 120 12.67 -3.77 0.54
CA ASP A 120 13.34 -4.75 1.38
C ASP A 120 12.93 -6.18 1.01
N TYR A 121 11.67 -6.39 0.64
CA TYR A 121 11.20 -7.66 0.11
C TYR A 121 11.93 -8.06 -1.19
N LEU A 122 12.26 -7.08 -2.03
CA LEU A 122 12.88 -7.29 -3.35
C LEU A 122 14.39 -7.03 -3.40
N GLY A 123 15.08 -7.08 -2.28
CA GLY A 123 16.54 -6.98 -2.22
C GLY A 123 17.11 -5.78 -1.45
N GLY A 124 16.26 -4.99 -0.82
CA GLY A 124 16.65 -3.89 0.06
C GLY A 124 17.43 -2.79 -0.67
N LYS A 125 18.61 -2.46 -0.16
CA LYS A 125 19.49 -1.45 -0.77
C LYS A 125 19.96 -1.80 -2.20
N ALA A 126 19.86 -3.07 -2.59
CA ALA A 126 20.16 -3.55 -3.94
C ALA A 126 18.90 -3.64 -4.84
N PHE A 127 17.79 -3.02 -4.44
CA PHE A 127 16.59 -2.95 -5.27
C PHE A 127 16.94 -2.39 -6.67
N PRO A 128 16.54 -3.06 -7.77
CA PRO A 128 17.17 -2.85 -9.07
C PRO A 128 16.57 -1.72 -9.91
N LYS A 129 15.54 -1.04 -9.40
CA LYS A 129 14.81 -0.03 -10.17
C LYS A 129 14.74 1.29 -9.44
N PRO A 130 14.61 2.41 -10.16
CA PRO A 130 14.16 3.66 -9.54
C PRO A 130 12.79 3.48 -8.89
N PHE A 131 12.64 4.03 -7.67
CA PHE A 131 11.37 4.10 -6.97
C PHE A 131 11.05 5.57 -6.68
N TRP A 132 10.05 6.10 -7.36
CA TRP A 132 9.59 7.47 -7.23
C TRP A 132 8.51 7.55 -6.15
N ALA A 133 8.76 8.33 -5.14
CA ALA A 133 7.93 8.45 -3.94
C ALA A 133 7.44 9.89 -3.79
N TYR A 134 6.21 10.14 -4.22
CA TYR A 134 5.58 11.46 -4.24
C TYR A 134 4.71 11.66 -3.00
N ASP A 135 4.94 12.74 -2.28
CA ASP A 135 4.11 13.14 -1.12
C ASP A 135 4.32 14.63 -0.83
N THR A 136 3.41 15.23 -0.11
CA THR A 136 3.63 16.55 0.49
C THR A 136 4.66 16.49 1.61
N TYR A 137 4.76 15.38 2.30
CA TYR A 137 5.59 15.06 3.46
C TYR A 137 5.37 15.97 4.68
N ASP A 138 5.27 17.28 4.46
CA ASP A 138 5.00 18.23 5.52
C ASP A 138 3.50 18.51 5.60
N TYR A 139 3.00 18.63 6.81
CA TYR A 139 1.62 19.04 7.03
C TYR A 139 1.34 20.41 6.41
N ASN A 140 0.32 20.49 5.54
CA ASN A 140 -0.22 21.74 5.05
C ASN A 140 -1.61 21.98 5.67
N PRO A 141 -1.75 22.89 6.65
CA PRO A 141 -3.02 23.13 7.35
C PRO A 141 -4.14 23.69 6.45
N VAL A 142 -3.81 24.18 5.26
CA VAL A 142 -4.80 24.76 4.32
C VAL A 142 -5.58 23.68 3.58
N GLU A 143 -5.08 22.47 3.48
CA GLU A 143 -5.65 21.41 2.65
C GLU A 143 -6.46 20.34 3.41
N GLY A 144 -6.60 20.46 4.70
CA GLY A 144 -7.60 19.70 5.47
C GLY A 144 -7.31 18.23 5.77
N HIS A 145 -6.18 17.68 5.34
CA HIS A 145 -5.76 16.33 5.66
C HIS A 145 -4.48 16.33 6.50
N ALA A 146 -4.66 16.38 7.81
CA ALA A 146 -3.57 16.12 8.74
C ALA A 146 -3.55 14.63 9.06
N PHE A 147 -2.54 13.91 8.58
CA PHE A 147 -2.21 12.62 9.18
C PHE A 147 -1.41 12.86 10.47
N ASP A 148 -1.75 12.13 11.52
CA ASP A 148 -1.00 12.14 12.75
C ASP A 148 0.49 11.86 12.46
N GLY A 149 1.36 12.79 12.85
CA GLY A 149 2.80 12.69 12.64
C GLY A 149 3.37 13.49 11.47
N GLN A 150 2.56 13.98 10.53
CA GLN A 150 3.02 14.96 9.55
C GLN A 150 3.24 16.32 10.24
N ARG A 151 4.48 16.80 10.24
CA ARG A 151 4.91 18.02 10.94
C ARG A 151 6.10 18.64 10.24
N PRO A 152 6.46 19.89 10.54
CA PRO A 152 7.71 20.48 10.04
C PRO A 152 8.91 19.58 10.34
N GLY A 153 9.76 19.34 9.34
CA GLY A 153 10.91 18.43 9.44
C GLY A 153 10.59 16.97 9.12
N PHE A 154 9.35 16.64 8.78
CA PHE A 154 8.96 15.27 8.46
C PHE A 154 9.63 14.76 7.17
N PHE A 155 9.82 15.62 6.18
CA PHE A 155 10.54 15.26 4.96
C PHE A 155 11.98 14.81 5.23
N GLU A 156 12.69 15.53 6.12
CA GLU A 156 14.04 15.18 6.54
C GLU A 156 14.09 13.85 7.29
N GLU A 157 13.09 13.58 8.12
CA GLU A 157 12.97 12.30 8.83
C GLU A 157 12.77 11.15 7.84
N VAL A 158 11.86 11.31 6.87
CA VAL A 158 11.64 10.31 5.82
C VAL A 158 12.89 10.14 4.96
N THR A 159 13.55 11.23 4.58
CA THR A 159 14.81 11.18 3.84
C THR A 159 15.87 10.35 4.56
N LYS A 160 16.01 10.54 5.86
CA LYS A 160 16.94 9.77 6.70
C LYS A 160 16.60 8.28 6.72
N ARG A 161 15.30 7.91 6.69
CA ARG A 161 14.87 6.50 6.63
C ARG A 161 15.31 5.79 5.35
N PHE A 162 15.50 6.54 4.27
CA PHE A 162 15.96 6.02 2.98
C PHE A 162 17.48 6.12 2.76
N GLU A 163 18.25 6.48 3.77
CA GLU A 163 19.71 6.51 3.67
C GLU A 163 20.27 5.15 3.21
N GLY A 164 21.05 5.19 2.13
CA GLY A 164 21.64 4.01 1.50
C GLY A 164 20.73 3.28 0.51
N TYR A 165 19.51 3.75 0.26
CA TYR A 165 18.63 3.26 -0.82
C TYR A 165 18.80 4.15 -2.06
N ALA A 166 19.85 3.94 -2.82
CA ALA A 166 20.24 4.80 -3.95
C ALA A 166 19.19 4.90 -5.06
N GLY A 167 18.28 3.92 -5.17
CA GLY A 167 17.20 3.91 -6.16
C GLY A 167 15.99 4.77 -5.80
N VAL A 168 15.87 5.23 -4.55
CA VAL A 168 14.69 6.01 -4.12
C VAL A 168 14.83 7.47 -4.55
N ARG A 169 13.74 8.03 -5.03
CA ARG A 169 13.59 9.43 -5.41
C ARG A 169 12.40 10.01 -4.67
N LEU A 170 12.67 10.64 -3.53
CA LEU A 170 11.64 11.35 -2.76
C LEU A 170 11.34 12.67 -3.47
N VAL A 171 10.08 12.85 -3.88
CA VAL A 171 9.61 14.05 -4.59
C VAL A 171 8.57 14.73 -3.71
N LYS A 172 8.96 15.86 -3.12
CA LYS A 172 8.10 16.67 -2.26
C LYS A 172 7.27 17.64 -3.09
N GLY A 173 5.97 17.62 -2.91
CA GLY A 173 5.05 18.57 -3.53
C GLY A 173 3.66 18.01 -3.74
N LEU A 174 2.76 18.90 -4.14
CA LEU A 174 1.39 18.53 -4.49
C LEU A 174 1.32 17.85 -5.86
N ILE A 175 0.40 16.92 -6.00
CA ILE A 175 0.03 16.34 -7.29
C ILE A 175 -1.09 17.19 -7.90
N PRO A 176 -1.00 17.57 -9.21
CA PRO A 176 -0.03 17.08 -10.20
C PRO A 176 1.26 17.90 -10.33
N ASP A 177 1.42 19.01 -9.65
CA ASP A 177 2.50 19.99 -9.88
C ASP A 177 3.90 19.37 -9.71
N SER A 178 4.04 18.45 -8.76
CA SER A 178 5.31 17.74 -8.50
C SER A 178 5.78 16.87 -9.66
N PHE A 179 4.92 16.49 -10.59
CA PHE A 179 5.31 15.74 -11.78
C PHE A 179 6.08 16.57 -12.82
N ALA A 180 5.95 17.90 -12.81
CA ALA A 180 6.60 18.77 -13.79
C ALA A 180 8.13 18.73 -13.76
N GLY A 181 8.71 18.47 -12.59
CA GLY A 181 10.18 18.45 -12.41
C GLY A 181 10.82 17.06 -12.44
N ALA A 182 10.04 16.01 -12.21
CA ALA A 182 10.57 14.66 -12.05
C ALA A 182 9.48 13.61 -12.21
N CYS A 183 9.42 12.95 -13.34
CA CYS A 183 8.42 11.93 -13.64
C CYS A 183 9.04 10.80 -14.48
N PRO A 184 8.80 9.51 -14.14
CA PRO A 184 9.32 8.39 -14.92
C PRO A 184 8.72 8.35 -16.33
N GLU A 185 9.49 7.90 -17.31
CA GLU A 185 9.01 7.71 -18.68
C GLU A 185 8.19 6.44 -18.85
N ALA A 186 8.54 5.39 -18.11
CA ALA A 186 7.85 4.10 -18.12
C ALA A 186 7.68 3.59 -16.68
N ILE A 187 6.52 3.01 -16.38
CA ILE A 187 6.14 2.56 -15.04
C ILE A 187 5.76 1.08 -15.09
N ALA A 188 6.38 0.28 -14.26
CA ALA A 188 6.01 -1.13 -14.08
C ALA A 188 5.04 -1.33 -12.91
N TYR A 189 5.12 -0.47 -11.90
CA TYR A 189 4.35 -0.53 -10.67
C TYR A 189 3.91 0.89 -10.27
N LEU A 190 2.62 1.10 -10.15
CA LEU A 190 2.01 2.35 -9.71
C LEU A 190 1.08 2.07 -8.52
N HIS A 191 1.38 2.67 -7.38
CA HIS A 191 0.52 2.68 -6.20
C HIS A 191 0.04 4.10 -5.92
N ILE A 192 -1.27 4.27 -5.73
CA ILE A 192 -1.91 5.57 -5.46
C ILE A 192 -2.65 5.45 -4.12
N ASP A 193 -2.26 6.33 -3.18
CA ASP A 193 -2.76 6.41 -1.80
C ASP A 193 -2.79 7.89 -1.37
N LEU A 194 -3.62 8.69 -2.05
CA LEU A 194 -3.65 10.15 -1.84
C LEU A 194 -4.80 10.62 -0.95
N ASN A 195 -5.75 9.74 -0.65
CA ASN A 195 -6.92 10.06 0.17
C ASN A 195 -7.75 11.25 -0.36
N ASN A 196 -7.64 11.55 -1.65
CA ASN A 196 -8.33 12.67 -2.31
C ASN A 196 -8.64 12.32 -3.76
N ALA A 197 -9.92 12.25 -4.10
CA ALA A 197 -10.38 11.84 -5.42
C ALA A 197 -9.81 12.69 -6.58
N GLN A 198 -9.67 14.02 -6.39
CA GLN A 198 -9.14 14.90 -7.44
C GLN A 198 -7.65 14.67 -7.67
N ALA A 199 -6.88 14.49 -6.59
CA ALA A 199 -5.45 14.21 -6.68
C ALA A 199 -5.19 12.83 -7.30
N GLU A 200 -6.02 11.81 -6.99
CA GLU A 200 -5.90 10.46 -7.57
C GLU A 200 -6.23 10.47 -9.07
N ILE A 201 -7.29 11.16 -9.50
CA ILE A 201 -7.59 11.32 -10.93
C ILE A 201 -6.46 12.08 -11.61
N ALA A 202 -5.92 13.14 -11.03
CA ALA A 202 -4.79 13.86 -11.60
C ALA A 202 -3.54 12.97 -11.71
N ALA A 203 -3.26 12.13 -10.71
CA ALA A 203 -2.17 11.15 -10.78
C ALA A 203 -2.41 10.14 -11.91
N LEU A 204 -3.62 9.59 -12.02
CA LEU A 204 -3.98 8.66 -13.09
C LEU A 204 -3.84 9.30 -14.49
N GLU A 205 -4.28 10.55 -14.68
CA GLU A 205 -4.15 11.27 -15.95
C GLU A 205 -2.69 11.47 -16.37
N HIS A 206 -1.78 11.68 -15.43
CA HIS A 206 -0.37 11.89 -15.73
C HIS A 206 0.43 10.59 -15.89
N LEU A 207 0.10 9.55 -15.12
CA LEU A 207 0.94 8.36 -14.96
C LEU A 207 0.41 7.13 -15.70
N PHE A 208 -0.91 6.98 -15.86
CA PHE A 208 -1.50 5.75 -16.37
C PHE A 208 -0.99 5.34 -17.76
N ASP A 209 -0.84 6.32 -18.68
CA ASP A 209 -0.36 6.02 -20.03
C ASP A 209 1.13 5.66 -20.09
N ARG A 210 1.88 5.94 -19.01
CA ARG A 210 3.28 5.54 -18.84
C ARG A 210 3.41 4.14 -18.24
N VAL A 211 2.32 3.57 -17.71
CA VAL A 211 2.33 2.19 -17.22
C VAL A 211 2.47 1.24 -18.41
N VAL A 212 3.51 0.41 -18.36
CA VAL A 212 3.80 -0.55 -19.45
C VAL A 212 2.79 -1.69 -19.48
N PRO A 213 2.59 -2.36 -20.64
CA PRO A 213 1.78 -3.56 -20.70
C PRO A 213 2.23 -4.62 -19.69
N GLY A 214 1.29 -5.17 -18.93
CA GLY A 214 1.55 -6.06 -17.80
C GLY A 214 1.86 -5.35 -16.49
N GLY A 215 2.14 -4.05 -16.53
CA GLY A 215 2.33 -3.22 -15.32
C GLY A 215 1.07 -3.13 -14.49
N VAL A 216 1.23 -2.90 -13.20
CA VAL A 216 0.13 -2.88 -12.24
C VAL A 216 -0.15 -1.46 -11.74
N VAL A 217 -1.43 -1.15 -11.57
CA VAL A 217 -1.92 0.06 -10.89
C VAL A 217 -2.72 -0.40 -9.68
N ILE A 218 -2.38 0.10 -8.51
CA ILE A 218 -3.03 -0.23 -7.22
C ILE A 218 -3.58 1.06 -6.64
N LEU A 219 -4.85 1.02 -6.23
CA LEU A 219 -5.59 2.10 -5.59
C LEU A 219 -5.84 1.68 -4.14
N ASP A 220 -5.29 2.39 -3.16
CA ASP A 220 -5.24 1.85 -1.79
C ASP A 220 -6.60 1.84 -1.09
N ASP A 221 -7.43 2.85 -1.31
CA ASP A 221 -8.72 3.01 -0.60
C ASP A 221 -9.96 2.80 -1.48
N TYR A 222 -9.81 2.17 -2.64
CA TYR A 222 -10.86 2.01 -3.66
C TYR A 222 -12.16 1.38 -3.14
N GLU A 223 -12.10 0.36 -2.29
CA GLU A 223 -13.28 -0.33 -1.72
C GLU A 223 -13.65 0.16 -0.31
N TRP A 224 -12.96 1.16 0.21
CA TRP A 224 -13.36 1.76 1.48
C TRP A 224 -14.64 2.58 1.35
N ALA A 225 -15.48 2.46 2.37
CA ALA A 225 -16.76 3.17 2.44
C ALA A 225 -16.60 4.60 2.97
N ASN A 226 -17.72 5.31 3.09
CA ASN A 226 -17.86 6.63 3.69
C ASN A 226 -16.99 7.69 3.01
N MET A 227 -16.01 8.25 3.72
CA MET A 227 -15.20 9.37 3.23
C MET A 227 -14.38 9.01 1.98
N TYR A 228 -13.92 7.77 1.86
CA TYR A 228 -13.13 7.30 0.71
C TYR A 228 -13.98 6.88 -0.49
N ARG A 229 -15.30 6.75 -0.34
CA ARG A 229 -16.18 6.39 -1.45
C ARG A 229 -16.12 7.38 -2.62
N THR A 230 -15.75 8.62 -2.36
CA THR A 230 -15.58 9.65 -3.42
C THR A 230 -14.49 9.29 -4.42
N GLN A 231 -13.45 8.60 -4.00
CA GLN A 231 -12.37 8.11 -4.86
C GLN A 231 -12.94 7.12 -5.87
N LYS A 232 -13.57 6.04 -5.40
CA LYS A 232 -14.21 5.05 -6.27
C LYS A 232 -15.20 5.66 -7.25
N LEU A 233 -16.03 6.61 -6.81
CA LEU A 233 -17.01 7.29 -7.66
C LEU A 233 -16.38 8.14 -8.77
N ALA A 234 -15.16 8.61 -8.58
CA ALA A 234 -14.38 9.32 -9.61
C ALA A 234 -13.60 8.35 -10.50
N GLU A 235 -13.04 7.30 -9.93
CA GLU A 235 -12.18 6.33 -10.61
C GLU A 235 -12.95 5.39 -11.53
N ASP A 236 -14.11 4.88 -11.11
CA ASP A 236 -14.93 3.96 -11.92
C ASP A 236 -15.22 4.51 -13.32
N PRO A 237 -15.80 5.74 -13.49
CA PRO A 237 -16.05 6.28 -14.81
C PRO A 237 -14.75 6.61 -15.56
N TRP A 238 -13.68 6.98 -14.86
CA TRP A 238 -12.39 7.26 -15.47
C TRP A 238 -11.78 6.00 -16.11
N PHE A 239 -11.81 4.86 -15.42
CA PHE A 239 -11.36 3.56 -15.92
C PHE A 239 -12.31 3.00 -17.01
N ASP A 240 -13.62 3.12 -16.81
CA ASP A 240 -14.61 2.62 -17.79
C ASP A 240 -14.49 3.32 -19.15
N ALA A 241 -14.26 4.63 -19.16
CA ALA A 241 -14.00 5.39 -20.39
C ALA A 241 -12.78 4.88 -21.16
N ARG A 242 -11.82 4.26 -20.48
CA ARG A 242 -10.61 3.65 -21.05
C ARG A 242 -10.73 2.14 -21.26
N ARG A 243 -11.92 1.59 -21.03
CA ARG A 243 -12.24 0.15 -21.14
C ARG A 243 -11.43 -0.72 -20.17
N TYR A 244 -11.12 -0.20 -18.99
CA TYR A 244 -10.56 -0.94 -17.88
C TYR A 244 -11.61 -1.13 -16.78
N ARG A 245 -11.45 -2.18 -16.02
CA ARG A 245 -12.21 -2.40 -14.80
C ARG A 245 -11.25 -2.58 -13.65
N VAL A 246 -11.49 -1.85 -12.56
CA VAL A 246 -10.77 -2.05 -11.32
C VAL A 246 -11.27 -3.34 -10.67
N THR A 247 -10.36 -4.20 -10.28
CA THR A 247 -10.66 -5.41 -9.51
C THR A 247 -10.64 -5.05 -8.03
N PRO A 248 -11.80 -5.09 -7.34
CA PRO A 248 -11.87 -4.78 -5.92
C PRO A 248 -11.31 -5.91 -5.08
N LEU A 249 -10.67 -5.57 -3.97
CA LEU A 249 -10.10 -6.53 -3.02
C LEU A 249 -10.75 -6.40 -1.64
N PRO A 250 -10.89 -7.50 -0.91
CA PRO A 250 -11.39 -7.48 0.47
C PRO A 250 -10.52 -6.69 1.45
N THR A 251 -9.30 -6.33 1.04
CA THR A 251 -8.38 -5.47 1.80
C THR A 251 -8.76 -3.99 1.76
N GLY A 252 -9.77 -3.61 0.98
CA GLY A 252 -10.10 -2.20 0.73
C GLY A 252 -9.44 -1.62 -0.53
N GLN A 253 -8.47 -2.32 -1.08
CA GLN A 253 -7.74 -1.90 -2.28
C GLN A 253 -8.48 -2.27 -3.57
N GLY A 254 -8.10 -1.61 -4.66
CA GLY A 254 -8.43 -2.02 -6.02
C GLY A 254 -7.17 -2.14 -6.85
N PHE A 255 -7.20 -2.95 -7.93
CA PHE A 255 -6.07 -3.01 -8.83
C PHE A 255 -6.47 -3.20 -10.30
N VAL A 256 -5.57 -2.78 -11.18
CA VAL A 256 -5.69 -2.92 -12.64
C VAL A 256 -4.37 -3.42 -13.20
N ILE A 257 -4.43 -4.34 -14.15
CA ILE A 257 -3.28 -4.72 -14.97
C ILE A 257 -3.39 -3.97 -16.31
N LYS A 258 -2.33 -3.23 -16.66
CA LYS A 258 -2.27 -2.49 -17.92
C LYS A 258 -2.18 -3.46 -19.11
N ARG A 259 -2.96 -3.21 -20.16
CA ARG A 259 -2.92 -3.99 -21.40
C ARG A 259 -2.01 -3.32 -22.42
#